data_d13dca58fb69d1bef5838c2778f3a177
#
_entry.id   d13dca58fb69d1bef5838c2778f3a177
#
_cell.length_a   1.000
_cell.length_b   1.000
_cell.length_c   1.000
_cell.angle_alpha   90.00
_cell.angle_beta   90.00
_cell.angle_gamma   90.00
#
_symmetry.space_group_name_H-M   'P 1'
#
loop_
_entity.id
_entity.type
_entity.pdbx_description
1 polymer ?
#
loop_
_entity_poly.entity_id
_entity_poly.type
_entity_poly.pdbx_seq_one_letter_code
_entity_poly.pdbx_strand_id
1 'polypeptide(L)'
;MYKILISAMGYDGGKSGISEYIHSVTNELSKTHKIDLLILKKEITNFPIKNSENIHIIKFSDYLAKPVINMLWHLFILPFTLKFKKYDFVFLPAGNRRLFCRYPIKTFITMHDLSQYHIKGKYDKFRMFYVKKIIPRFLKKADKIFAISKSTRGDLVKFYRLNENKIIVNYNGFNADKFKKKESKDNGIKKFKEKKYILYVARIEHPGKNHLNLIKAYEMLPEKIQAEYNLVFAGSSWNGGEIVKDYVMNSTFRNNIKFLGFVDDSALPGLYRNASLYAFPSFYEGFGIPILEAMSSEVPVVCSNTSSLPEVGGEAVYTFDPNNPGDIKDKIEYVLKNDDIRLNMIEKGKFRAKEFSWKKHCKQIVDEYEK
;
A
#
# COMPACT_ATOMS: atom_id res chain seq x y z
N MET A 1 7.29 21.14 -20.04
CA MET A 1 6.72 19.80 -20.38
C MET A 1 7.88 18.86 -20.62
N TYR A 2 8.05 17.84 -19.77
CA TYR A 2 9.16 16.88 -19.85
C TYR A 2 8.77 15.61 -20.59
N LYS A 3 9.78 14.90 -21.11
CA LYS A 3 9.65 13.56 -21.67
C LYS A 3 10.25 12.54 -20.73
N ILE A 4 9.41 11.76 -20.08
CA ILE A 4 9.77 10.85 -18.98
C ILE A 4 9.69 9.40 -19.45
N LEU A 5 10.72 8.61 -19.17
CA LEU A 5 10.66 7.16 -19.32
C LEU A 5 10.20 6.53 -18.00
N ILE A 6 9.08 5.81 -18.01
CA ILE A 6 8.56 5.10 -16.83
C ILE A 6 8.60 3.60 -17.07
N SER A 7 9.15 2.84 -16.12
CA SER A 7 9.16 1.39 -16.20
C SER A 7 7.99 0.76 -15.42
N ALA A 8 6.96 0.30 -16.14
CA ALA A 8 5.89 -0.53 -15.60
C ALA A 8 6.21 -2.04 -15.65
N MET A 9 7.48 -2.43 -15.83
CA MET A 9 7.89 -3.85 -15.88
C MET A 9 7.72 -4.58 -14.54
N GLY A 10 7.41 -3.87 -13.47
CA GLY A 10 7.03 -4.40 -12.16
C GLY A 10 5.52 -4.50 -11.91
N TYR A 11 4.69 -4.09 -12.88
CA TYR A 11 3.24 -4.18 -12.83
C TYR A 11 2.77 -5.66 -12.83
N ASP A 12 1.71 -5.97 -12.09
CA ASP A 12 1.21 -7.34 -11.89
C ASP A 12 -0.32 -7.44 -12.11
N GLY A 13 -0.83 -6.68 -13.06
CA GLY A 13 -2.26 -6.69 -13.41
C GLY A 13 -3.16 -5.98 -12.38
N GLY A 14 -2.62 -5.03 -11.62
CA GLY A 14 -3.38 -4.29 -10.61
C GLY A 14 -3.55 -5.04 -9.27
N LYS A 15 -2.89 -6.18 -9.08
CA LYS A 15 -3.09 -7.07 -7.91
C LYS A 15 -2.36 -6.61 -6.64
N SER A 16 -1.47 -5.63 -6.74
CA SER A 16 -0.68 -5.15 -5.59
C SER A 16 -0.70 -3.63 -5.46
N GLY A 17 -0.43 -3.12 -4.25
CA GLY A 17 -0.26 -1.68 -4.02
C GLY A 17 0.85 -1.04 -4.87
N ILE A 18 1.87 -1.81 -5.27
CA ILE A 18 2.90 -1.35 -6.21
C ILE A 18 2.30 -1.13 -7.61
N SER A 19 1.41 -2.00 -8.05
CA SER A 19 0.73 -1.81 -9.34
C SER A 19 -0.20 -0.60 -9.34
N GLU A 20 -0.96 -0.40 -8.27
CA GLU A 20 -1.77 0.81 -8.11
C GLU A 20 -0.89 2.07 -8.10
N TYR A 21 0.25 2.03 -7.42
CA TYR A 21 1.21 3.12 -7.44
C TYR A 21 1.72 3.44 -8.85
N ILE A 22 2.20 2.42 -9.60
CA ILE A 22 2.69 2.59 -10.98
C ILE A 22 1.62 3.22 -11.86
N HIS A 23 0.40 2.69 -11.79
CA HIS A 23 -0.75 3.17 -12.55
C HIS A 23 -1.09 4.62 -12.21
N SER A 24 -1.23 4.93 -10.92
CA SER A 24 -1.63 6.26 -10.45
C SER A 24 -0.60 7.34 -10.78
N VAL A 25 0.69 7.06 -10.58
CA VAL A 25 1.77 8.01 -10.89
C VAL A 25 1.89 8.22 -12.39
N THR A 26 1.79 7.16 -13.21
CA THR A 26 1.84 7.28 -14.67
C THR A 26 0.72 8.16 -15.19
N ASN A 27 -0.52 7.92 -14.75
CA ASN A 27 -1.67 8.73 -15.17
C ASN A 27 -1.62 10.17 -14.65
N GLU A 28 -1.09 10.41 -13.46
CA GLU A 28 -0.97 11.77 -12.92
C GLU A 28 0.10 12.58 -13.67
N LEU A 29 1.29 11.99 -13.90
CA LEU A 29 2.36 12.66 -14.66
C LEU A 29 1.97 12.91 -16.12
N SER A 30 1.18 12.04 -16.73
CA SER A 30 0.73 12.20 -18.12
C SER A 30 -0.22 13.37 -18.35
N LYS A 31 -0.78 13.96 -17.28
CA LYS A 31 -1.61 15.17 -17.41
C LYS A 31 -0.82 16.38 -17.94
N THR A 32 0.48 16.43 -17.65
CA THR A 32 1.33 17.59 -17.93
C THR A 32 2.65 17.24 -18.63
N HIS A 33 2.98 15.97 -18.77
CA HIS A 33 4.25 15.49 -19.35
C HIS A 33 4.03 14.36 -20.35
N LYS A 34 4.98 14.19 -21.28
CA LYS A 34 5.02 13.05 -22.22
C LYS A 34 5.66 11.84 -21.57
N ILE A 35 4.98 10.70 -21.60
CA ILE A 35 5.42 9.46 -20.96
C ILE A 35 5.69 8.40 -22.01
N ASP A 36 6.92 7.86 -22.05
CA ASP A 36 7.19 6.57 -22.70
C ASP A 36 7.10 5.48 -21.63
N LEU A 37 6.09 4.61 -21.71
CA LEU A 37 5.78 3.59 -20.72
C LEU A 37 6.28 2.21 -21.16
N LEU A 38 7.25 1.64 -20.42
CA LEU A 38 7.71 0.27 -20.66
C LEU A 38 6.78 -0.73 -19.96
N ILE A 39 6.12 -1.61 -20.73
CA ILE A 39 5.16 -2.57 -20.18
C ILE A 39 5.16 -3.90 -20.95
N LEU A 40 4.81 -5.01 -20.28
CA LEU A 40 4.59 -6.30 -20.93
C LEU A 40 3.30 -6.28 -21.77
N LYS A 41 3.30 -6.98 -22.93
CA LYS A 41 2.13 -7.02 -23.83
C LYS A 41 0.86 -7.46 -23.11
N LYS A 42 0.93 -8.51 -22.30
CA LYS A 42 -0.21 -9.06 -21.53
C LYS A 42 -0.80 -8.11 -20.48
N GLU A 43 -0.02 -7.13 -20.01
CA GLU A 43 -0.47 -6.22 -18.96
C GLU A 43 -1.16 -4.97 -19.53
N ILE A 44 -1.10 -4.74 -20.84
CA ILE A 44 -1.65 -3.52 -21.46
C ILE A 44 -3.17 -3.42 -21.25
N THR A 45 -3.88 -4.52 -21.40
CA THR A 45 -5.35 -4.56 -21.25
C THR A 45 -5.79 -4.27 -19.81
N ASN A 46 -4.93 -4.58 -18.83
CA ASN A 46 -5.18 -4.39 -17.41
C ASN A 46 -4.59 -3.07 -16.87
N PHE A 47 -3.98 -2.25 -17.75
CA PHE A 47 -3.40 -0.96 -17.38
C PHE A 47 -4.29 0.18 -17.90
N PRO A 48 -5.20 0.72 -17.09
CA PRO A 48 -6.15 1.75 -17.55
C PRO A 48 -5.44 3.08 -17.80
N ILE A 49 -5.35 3.47 -19.06
CA ILE A 49 -4.74 4.74 -19.50
C ILE A 49 -5.83 5.81 -19.59
N LYS A 50 -5.63 6.93 -18.87
CA LYS A 50 -6.58 8.06 -18.86
C LYS A 50 -6.25 9.14 -19.87
N ASN A 51 -4.95 9.41 -20.12
CA ASN A 51 -4.46 10.46 -21.02
C ASN A 51 -3.63 9.81 -22.15
N SER A 52 -4.31 9.12 -23.07
CA SER A 52 -3.65 8.32 -24.12
C SER A 52 -2.79 9.14 -25.08
N GLU A 53 -3.11 10.42 -25.28
CA GLU A 53 -2.35 11.35 -26.13
C GLU A 53 -0.93 11.64 -25.64
N ASN A 54 -0.73 11.58 -24.32
CA ASN A 54 0.56 11.85 -23.67
C ASN A 54 1.32 10.58 -23.27
N ILE A 55 0.74 9.38 -23.49
CA ILE A 55 1.37 8.11 -23.14
C ILE A 55 1.67 7.29 -24.38
N HIS A 56 2.96 7.16 -24.71
CA HIS A 56 3.44 6.25 -25.73
C HIS A 56 3.87 4.93 -25.09
N ILE A 57 3.28 3.81 -25.52
CA ILE A 57 3.52 2.48 -24.96
C ILE A 57 4.67 1.80 -25.71
N ILE A 58 5.72 1.42 -24.98
CA ILE A 58 6.80 0.57 -25.46
C ILE A 58 6.56 -0.85 -24.96
N LYS A 59 6.12 -1.72 -25.87
CA LYS A 59 5.68 -3.09 -25.56
C LYS A 59 6.86 -4.06 -25.51
N PHE A 60 6.90 -4.89 -24.48
CA PHE A 60 7.86 -5.98 -24.36
C PHE A 60 7.18 -7.34 -24.41
N SER A 61 7.93 -8.35 -24.89
CA SER A 61 7.45 -9.72 -25.02
C SER A 61 7.05 -10.32 -23.66
N ASP A 62 6.00 -11.13 -23.65
CA ASP A 62 5.54 -11.86 -22.47
C ASP A 62 6.47 -12.98 -22.04
N TYR A 63 7.50 -13.32 -22.83
CA TYR A 63 8.63 -14.13 -22.38
C TYR A 63 9.31 -13.53 -21.13
N LEU A 64 9.34 -12.18 -21.05
CA LEU A 64 9.82 -11.43 -19.88
C LEU A 64 8.83 -11.43 -18.70
N ALA A 65 7.69 -12.13 -18.79
CA ALA A 65 6.76 -12.22 -17.66
C ALA A 65 7.27 -13.09 -16.49
N LYS A 66 8.24 -13.99 -16.76
CA LYS A 66 8.87 -14.79 -15.70
C LYS A 66 9.68 -13.88 -14.76
N PRO A 67 9.40 -13.87 -13.42
CA PRO A 67 9.93 -12.86 -12.50
C PRO A 67 11.46 -12.72 -12.52
N VAL A 68 12.19 -13.83 -12.52
CA VAL A 68 13.66 -13.84 -12.51
C VAL A 68 14.23 -13.35 -13.85
N ILE A 69 13.66 -13.80 -14.98
CA ILE A 69 14.09 -13.37 -16.33
C ILE A 69 13.86 -11.87 -16.48
N ASN A 70 12.69 -11.38 -16.09
CA ASN A 70 12.39 -9.94 -16.12
C ASN A 70 13.35 -9.14 -15.26
N MET A 71 13.64 -9.62 -14.06
CA MET A 71 14.55 -8.96 -13.13
C MET A 71 15.97 -8.83 -13.72
N LEU A 72 16.52 -9.93 -14.24
CA LEU A 72 17.87 -9.94 -14.83
C LEU A 72 17.93 -9.11 -16.12
N TRP A 73 16.92 -9.25 -16.98
CA TRP A 73 16.83 -8.46 -18.19
C TRP A 73 16.73 -6.97 -17.91
N HIS A 74 15.88 -6.58 -16.98
CA HIS A 74 15.70 -5.19 -16.58
C HIS A 74 16.97 -4.61 -15.94
N LEU A 75 17.68 -5.42 -15.15
CA LEU A 75 18.90 -5.01 -14.46
C LEU A 75 20.09 -4.86 -15.41
N PHE A 76 20.31 -5.85 -16.30
CA PHE A 76 21.57 -5.96 -17.05
C PHE A 76 21.44 -5.68 -18.55
N ILE A 77 20.25 -5.83 -19.16
CA ILE A 77 20.11 -5.66 -20.62
C ILE A 77 19.43 -4.33 -20.96
N LEU A 78 18.32 -4.01 -20.31
CA LEU A 78 17.55 -2.79 -20.61
C LEU A 78 18.38 -1.49 -20.54
N PRO A 79 19.31 -1.30 -19.58
CA PRO A 79 20.12 -0.08 -19.51
C PRO A 79 21.06 0.16 -20.70
N PHE A 80 21.27 -0.86 -21.55
CA PHE A 80 22.14 -0.77 -22.72
C PHE A 80 21.37 -0.75 -24.05
N THR A 81 20.09 -1.12 -24.05
CA THR A 81 19.30 -1.28 -25.28
C THR A 81 18.43 -0.06 -25.59
N LEU A 82 18.12 0.78 -24.63
CA LEU A 82 17.29 1.97 -24.82
C LEU A 82 18.12 3.20 -25.20
N LYS A 83 17.54 4.05 -26.09
CA LYS A 83 18.10 5.36 -26.43
C LYS A 83 17.68 6.38 -25.36
N PHE A 84 18.40 6.40 -24.23
CA PHE A 84 18.05 7.24 -23.07
C PHE A 84 18.15 8.75 -23.33
N LYS A 85 19.06 9.20 -24.21
CA LYS A 85 19.31 10.64 -24.49
C LYS A 85 18.07 11.44 -24.95
N LYS A 86 16.99 10.76 -25.34
CA LYS A 86 15.73 11.42 -25.76
C LYS A 86 14.81 11.74 -24.59
N TYR A 87 15.14 11.35 -23.36
CA TYR A 87 14.35 11.57 -22.17
C TYR A 87 15.04 12.59 -21.24
N ASP A 88 14.23 13.37 -20.56
CA ASP A 88 14.70 14.28 -19.52
C ASP A 88 15.16 13.49 -18.29
N PHE A 89 14.36 12.51 -17.86
CA PHE A 89 14.74 11.58 -16.80
C PHE A 89 14.04 10.22 -16.91
N VAL A 90 14.58 9.26 -16.16
CA VAL A 90 13.95 7.94 -15.98
C VAL A 90 13.31 7.86 -14.60
N PHE A 91 12.12 7.31 -14.55
CA PHE A 91 11.45 6.99 -13.31
C PHE A 91 11.21 5.49 -13.17
N LEU A 92 11.76 4.90 -12.09
CA LEU A 92 11.59 3.50 -11.72
C LEU A 92 10.65 3.40 -10.50
N PRO A 93 9.34 3.27 -10.71
CA PRO A 93 8.34 3.32 -9.64
C PRO A 93 8.33 2.09 -8.73
N ALA A 94 9.08 1.04 -9.06
CA ALA A 94 9.10 -0.23 -8.32
C ALA A 94 10.54 -0.68 -8.01
N GLY A 95 11.33 0.14 -7.33
CA GLY A 95 12.72 -0.15 -6.98
C GLY A 95 12.93 -1.44 -6.19
N ASN A 96 11.94 -1.88 -5.43
CA ASN A 96 11.93 -3.18 -4.78
C ASN A 96 11.94 -4.38 -5.75
N ARG A 97 11.55 -4.16 -7.01
CA ARG A 97 11.39 -5.19 -8.03
C ARG A 97 12.32 -4.99 -9.23
N ARG A 98 12.55 -3.74 -9.65
CA ARG A 98 13.20 -3.39 -10.92
C ARG A 98 14.17 -2.25 -10.75
N LEU A 99 15.44 -2.52 -11.01
CA LEU A 99 16.54 -1.57 -10.98
C LEU A 99 17.38 -1.70 -12.26
N PHE A 100 18.29 -0.76 -12.48
CA PHE A 100 19.33 -0.81 -13.49
C PHE A 100 20.70 -1.06 -12.84
N CYS A 101 21.58 -1.79 -13.52
CA CYS A 101 22.98 -1.90 -13.08
C CYS A 101 23.78 -0.63 -13.35
N ARG A 102 23.30 0.22 -14.27
CA ARG A 102 23.84 1.50 -14.69
C ARG A 102 22.69 2.47 -14.96
N TYR A 103 22.85 3.72 -14.58
CA TYR A 103 21.87 4.80 -14.80
C TYR A 103 22.44 5.77 -15.84
N PRO A 104 22.01 5.68 -17.12
CA PRO A 104 22.62 6.45 -18.22
C PRO A 104 22.27 7.94 -18.21
N ILE A 105 21.16 8.31 -17.57
CA ILE A 105 20.71 9.69 -17.37
C ILE A 105 20.10 9.81 -15.97
N LYS A 106 19.75 11.03 -15.57
CA LYS A 106 19.12 11.31 -14.27
C LYS A 106 17.99 10.33 -14.01
N THR A 107 18.08 9.55 -12.93
CA THR A 107 17.15 8.44 -12.65
C THR A 107 16.64 8.50 -11.22
N PHE A 108 15.33 8.49 -11.09
CA PHE A 108 14.62 8.50 -9.83
C PHE A 108 13.97 7.15 -9.57
N ILE A 109 14.02 6.70 -8.32
CA ILE A 109 13.55 5.37 -7.94
C ILE A 109 12.64 5.47 -6.72
N THR A 110 11.47 4.83 -6.75
CA THR A 110 10.63 4.71 -5.55
C THR A 110 10.85 3.37 -4.87
N MET A 111 11.08 3.44 -3.55
CA MET A 111 11.14 2.30 -2.66
C MET A 111 9.89 2.25 -1.77
N HIS A 112 9.18 1.11 -1.78
CA HIS A 112 7.88 0.99 -1.13
C HIS A 112 7.98 0.50 0.32
N ASP A 113 8.79 -0.51 0.58
CA ASP A 113 9.00 -1.05 1.93
C ASP A 113 10.28 -1.90 2.01
N LEU A 114 10.68 -2.20 3.24
CA LEU A 114 11.69 -3.19 3.57
C LEU A 114 11.15 -4.23 4.56
N SER A 115 9.88 -4.58 4.43
CA SER A 115 9.14 -5.49 5.33
C SER A 115 9.83 -6.85 5.56
N GLN A 116 10.64 -7.32 4.60
CA GLN A 116 11.42 -8.56 4.73
C GLN A 116 12.52 -8.50 5.79
N TYR A 117 12.85 -7.34 6.32
CA TYR A 117 13.76 -7.19 7.47
C TYR A 117 13.02 -7.23 8.81
N HIS A 118 11.72 -6.98 8.79
CA HIS A 118 10.87 -6.91 9.97
C HIS A 118 10.04 -8.19 10.18
N ILE A 119 9.63 -8.85 9.09
CA ILE A 119 8.79 -10.05 9.14
C ILE A 119 9.65 -11.26 8.81
N LYS A 120 9.89 -12.12 9.81
CA LYS A 120 10.66 -13.35 9.65
C LYS A 120 9.98 -14.31 8.65
N GLY A 121 10.78 -14.97 7.82
CA GLY A 121 10.27 -15.99 6.90
C GLY A 121 9.50 -15.45 5.69
N LYS A 122 9.45 -14.13 5.47
CA LYS A 122 8.70 -13.52 4.36
C LYS A 122 9.21 -13.95 2.97
N TYR A 123 10.53 -14.16 2.84
CA TYR A 123 11.17 -14.56 1.59
C TYR A 123 12.15 -15.72 1.80
N ASP A 124 12.31 -16.53 0.77
CA ASP A 124 13.33 -17.58 0.69
C ASP A 124 14.76 -17.01 0.70
N LYS A 125 15.76 -17.89 0.89
CA LYS A 125 17.18 -17.52 0.99
C LYS A 125 17.70 -16.80 -0.26
N PHE A 126 17.25 -17.21 -1.45
CA PHE A 126 17.68 -16.65 -2.73
C PHE A 126 17.19 -15.20 -2.89
N ARG A 127 15.90 -14.99 -2.60
CA ARG A 127 15.29 -13.65 -2.63
C ARG A 127 15.88 -12.74 -1.57
N MET A 128 16.18 -13.28 -0.38
CA MET A 128 16.87 -12.52 0.68
C MET A 128 18.29 -12.11 0.27
N PHE A 129 19.03 -12.95 -0.45
CA PHE A 129 20.34 -12.56 -1.01
C PHE A 129 20.20 -11.39 -1.98
N TYR A 130 19.25 -11.48 -2.92
CA TYR A 130 18.97 -10.38 -3.86
C TYR A 130 18.65 -9.08 -3.13
N VAL A 131 17.74 -9.14 -2.18
CA VAL A 131 17.31 -7.97 -1.39
C VAL A 131 18.46 -7.39 -0.55
N LYS A 132 19.27 -8.24 0.10
CA LYS A 132 20.33 -7.79 1.01
C LYS A 132 21.60 -7.34 0.31
N LYS A 133 21.90 -7.87 -0.86
CA LYS A 133 23.21 -7.64 -1.54
C LYS A 133 23.09 -6.91 -2.88
N ILE A 134 22.10 -7.30 -3.69
CA ILE A 134 21.98 -6.80 -5.07
C ILE A 134 21.25 -5.45 -5.10
N ILE A 135 20.09 -5.35 -4.49
CA ILE A 135 19.32 -4.10 -4.46
C ILE A 135 20.16 -2.93 -3.90
N PRO A 136 20.80 -3.02 -2.71
CA PRO A 136 21.54 -1.89 -2.16
C PRO A 136 22.69 -1.44 -3.05
N ARG A 137 23.40 -2.41 -3.70
CA ARG A 137 24.52 -2.12 -4.58
C ARG A 137 24.15 -1.21 -5.76
N PHE A 138 23.02 -1.51 -6.40
CA PHE A 138 22.58 -0.76 -7.56
C PHE A 138 21.76 0.48 -7.18
N LEU A 139 21.00 0.42 -6.11
CA LEU A 139 20.22 1.56 -5.61
C LEU A 139 21.14 2.74 -5.20
N LYS A 140 22.34 2.46 -4.64
CA LYS A 140 23.35 3.49 -4.32
C LYS A 140 23.79 4.34 -5.51
N LYS A 141 23.67 3.81 -6.72
CA LYS A 141 24.10 4.49 -7.95
C LYS A 141 23.03 5.45 -8.51
N ALA A 142 21.78 5.33 -8.04
CA ALA A 142 20.71 6.22 -8.48
C ALA A 142 20.94 7.67 -8.03
N ASP A 143 20.36 8.62 -8.75
CA ASP A 143 20.50 10.04 -8.42
C ASP A 143 19.69 10.38 -7.17
N LYS A 144 18.40 10.02 -7.16
CA LYS A 144 17.50 10.19 -6.00
C LYS A 144 16.62 8.96 -5.78
N ILE A 145 16.29 8.75 -4.52
CA ILE A 145 15.45 7.65 -4.06
C ILE A 145 14.28 8.25 -3.31
N PHE A 146 13.06 7.98 -3.77
CA PHE A 146 11.85 8.33 -3.06
C PHE A 146 11.47 7.19 -2.12
N ALA A 147 11.41 7.48 -0.83
CA ALA A 147 10.85 6.61 0.19
C ALA A 147 9.39 7.03 0.44
N ILE A 148 8.47 6.08 0.37
CA ILE A 148 7.03 6.41 0.51
C ILE A 148 6.61 6.78 1.93
N SER A 149 7.52 6.67 2.92
CA SER A 149 7.33 7.05 4.32
C SER A 149 8.65 7.36 5.01
N LYS A 150 8.62 8.05 6.14
CA LYS A 150 9.78 8.24 7.02
C LYS A 150 10.30 6.90 7.55
N SER A 151 9.39 5.97 7.86
CA SER A 151 9.73 4.60 8.24
C SER A 151 10.55 3.92 7.15
N THR A 152 10.09 3.95 5.89
CA THR A 152 10.86 3.39 4.75
C THR A 152 12.20 4.09 4.57
N ARG A 153 12.27 5.43 4.75
CA ARG A 153 13.55 6.17 4.70
C ARG A 153 14.52 5.68 5.78
N GLY A 154 14.04 5.55 7.02
CA GLY A 154 14.85 5.03 8.13
C GLY A 154 15.39 3.62 7.85
N ASP A 155 14.56 2.74 7.30
CA ASP A 155 14.96 1.39 6.91
C ASP A 155 16.02 1.37 5.79
N LEU A 156 15.88 2.25 4.79
CA LEU A 156 16.87 2.38 3.72
C LEU A 156 18.24 2.83 4.26
N VAL A 157 18.25 3.77 5.19
CA VAL A 157 19.50 4.18 5.87
C VAL A 157 20.05 3.03 6.72
N LYS A 158 19.22 2.42 7.56
CA LYS A 158 19.61 1.38 8.51
C LYS A 158 20.11 0.11 7.83
N PHE A 159 19.35 -0.45 6.91
CA PHE A 159 19.62 -1.76 6.33
C PHE A 159 20.46 -1.72 5.06
N TYR A 160 20.26 -0.68 4.24
CA TYR A 160 20.99 -0.53 2.97
C TYR A 160 22.21 0.40 3.07
N ARG A 161 22.36 1.12 4.20
CA ARG A 161 23.43 2.09 4.43
C ARG A 161 23.51 3.10 3.28
N LEU A 162 22.35 3.62 2.88
CA LEU A 162 22.27 4.65 1.87
C LEU A 162 22.57 6.02 2.48
N ASN A 163 23.15 6.91 1.65
CA ASN A 163 23.32 8.30 2.04
C ASN A 163 21.93 8.96 2.16
N GLU A 164 21.66 9.52 3.33
CA GLU A 164 20.39 10.14 3.68
C GLU A 164 20.00 11.30 2.74
N ASN A 165 20.99 12.06 2.24
CA ASN A 165 20.79 13.16 1.30
C ASN A 165 20.28 12.72 -0.09
N LYS A 166 20.38 11.43 -0.41
CA LYS A 166 19.81 10.85 -1.63
C LYS A 166 18.36 10.39 -1.46
N ILE A 167 17.86 10.34 -0.21
CA ILE A 167 16.55 9.77 0.08
C ILE A 167 15.57 10.90 0.43
N ILE A 168 14.52 10.99 -0.37
CA ILE A 168 13.45 11.96 -0.19
C ILE A 168 12.21 11.23 0.26
N VAL A 169 11.60 11.67 1.35
CA VAL A 169 10.27 11.16 1.75
C VAL A 169 9.23 11.78 0.82
N ASN A 170 8.54 10.92 0.09
CA ASN A 170 7.48 11.30 -0.83
C ASN A 170 6.25 10.42 -0.58
N TYR A 171 5.33 10.91 0.22
CA TYR A 171 4.14 10.18 0.63
C TYR A 171 3.25 9.81 -0.55
N ASN A 172 2.71 8.60 -0.54
CA ASN A 172 1.75 8.17 -1.56
C ASN A 172 0.50 9.04 -1.55
N GLY A 173 -0.07 9.20 -2.73
CA GLY A 173 -1.45 9.63 -2.87
C GLY A 173 -2.43 8.45 -2.74
N PHE A 174 -3.71 8.77 -2.75
CA PHE A 174 -4.80 7.80 -2.88
C PHE A 174 -5.99 8.46 -3.58
N ASN A 175 -6.98 7.67 -3.98
CA ASN A 175 -8.16 8.20 -4.68
C ASN A 175 -9.24 8.61 -3.65
N ALA A 176 -9.08 9.81 -3.07
CA ALA A 176 -10.01 10.31 -2.05
C ALA A 176 -11.46 10.41 -2.56
N ASP A 177 -11.67 10.79 -3.83
CA ASP A 177 -13.01 10.99 -4.39
C ASP A 177 -13.80 9.69 -4.50
N LYS A 178 -13.12 8.56 -4.72
CA LYS A 178 -13.73 7.23 -4.72
C LYS A 178 -14.39 6.92 -3.36
N PHE A 179 -13.77 7.33 -2.26
CA PHE A 179 -14.22 7.01 -0.90
C PHE A 179 -15.19 8.05 -0.32
N LYS A 180 -15.22 9.29 -0.85
CA LYS A 180 -16.15 10.36 -0.43
C LYS A 180 -17.55 10.23 -1.03
N LYS A 181 -17.72 9.61 -2.20
CA LYS A 181 -19.01 9.54 -2.91
C LYS A 181 -20.05 8.76 -2.10
N LYS A 182 -21.14 9.44 -1.71
CA LYS A 182 -22.28 8.85 -0.99
C LYS A 182 -23.12 7.90 -1.87
N GLU A 183 -23.00 8.01 -3.18
CA GLU A 183 -23.80 7.26 -4.17
C GLU A 183 -22.99 6.13 -4.80
N SER A 184 -22.56 5.14 -4.05
CA SER A 184 -22.33 3.83 -4.64
C SER A 184 -23.54 2.96 -4.31
N LYS A 185 -24.23 2.48 -5.36
CA LYS A 185 -25.28 1.47 -5.22
C LYS A 185 -24.76 0.38 -4.28
N ASP A 186 -25.54 0.08 -3.28
CA ASP A 186 -25.29 -0.87 -2.18
C ASP A 186 -25.22 -2.34 -2.70
N ASN A 187 -24.41 -2.56 -3.76
CA ASN A 187 -24.30 -3.81 -4.48
C ASN A 187 -23.35 -4.74 -3.73
N GLY A 188 -23.85 -5.45 -2.74
CA GLY A 188 -23.12 -6.56 -2.10
C GLY A 188 -23.07 -6.57 -0.58
N ILE A 189 -23.39 -5.46 0.11
CA ILE A 189 -23.31 -5.38 1.58
C ILE A 189 -24.64 -5.75 2.27
N LYS A 190 -25.65 -6.16 1.52
CA LYS A 190 -26.96 -6.60 2.08
C LYS A 190 -26.86 -7.66 3.19
N LYS A 191 -25.73 -8.40 3.25
CA LYS A 191 -25.46 -9.45 4.24
C LYS A 191 -25.16 -8.95 5.67
N PHE A 192 -24.83 -7.65 5.86
CA PHE A 192 -24.38 -7.10 7.15
C PHE A 192 -25.35 -6.07 7.77
N LYS A 193 -26.60 -5.98 7.27
CA LYS A 193 -27.59 -5.03 7.79
C LYS A 193 -28.04 -5.32 9.23
N GLU A 194 -27.71 -6.50 9.76
CA GLU A 194 -28.21 -6.93 11.07
C GLU A 194 -27.35 -6.48 12.25
N LYS A 195 -26.05 -6.25 12.07
CA LYS A 195 -25.12 -5.82 13.13
C LYS A 195 -24.11 -4.79 12.62
N LYS A 196 -23.73 -3.87 13.49
CA LYS A 196 -22.57 -2.99 13.31
C LYS A 196 -21.28 -3.81 13.17
N TYR A 197 -20.19 -3.25 12.66
CA TYR A 197 -18.96 -4.01 12.55
C TYR A 197 -17.68 -3.18 12.68
N ILE A 198 -16.66 -3.86 13.17
CA ILE A 198 -15.25 -3.45 13.15
C ILE A 198 -14.66 -4.02 11.87
N LEU A 199 -14.06 -3.19 11.03
CA LEU A 199 -13.53 -3.57 9.71
C LEU A 199 -12.01 -3.65 9.71
N TYR A 200 -11.48 -4.67 9.04
CA TYR A 200 -10.09 -4.74 8.62
C TYR A 200 -9.98 -5.17 7.17
N VAL A 201 -9.40 -4.32 6.33
CA VAL A 201 -9.19 -4.56 4.89
C VAL A 201 -7.72 -4.89 4.64
N ALA A 202 -7.41 -6.14 4.42
CA ALA A 202 -6.07 -6.63 4.07
C ALA A 202 -6.17 -8.06 3.55
N ARG A 203 -5.16 -8.52 2.78
CA ARG A 203 -5.01 -9.95 2.51
C ARG A 203 -4.94 -10.72 3.83
N ILE A 204 -5.62 -11.85 3.92
CA ILE A 204 -5.53 -12.73 5.08
C ILE A 204 -4.17 -13.43 5.03
N GLU A 205 -3.20 -12.85 5.70
CA GLU A 205 -1.79 -13.25 5.69
C GLU A 205 -1.25 -13.34 7.12
N HIS A 206 -0.53 -14.41 7.43
CA HIS A 206 0.09 -14.61 8.73
C HIS A 206 1.62 -14.74 8.58
N PRO A 207 2.42 -14.14 9.49
CA PRO A 207 2.02 -13.31 10.65
C PRO A 207 1.86 -11.81 10.31
N GLY A 208 2.36 -11.34 9.18
CA GLY A 208 2.62 -9.93 8.89
C GLY A 208 1.44 -8.99 9.07
N LYS A 209 0.23 -9.41 8.68
CA LYS A 209 -1.01 -8.64 8.81
C LYS A 209 -1.67 -8.76 10.18
N ASN A 210 -1.18 -9.63 11.04
CA ASN A 210 -1.55 -9.71 12.46
C ASN A 210 -3.04 -9.91 12.77
N HIS A 211 -3.73 -10.68 11.95
CA HIS A 211 -5.15 -11.00 12.14
C HIS A 211 -5.42 -11.69 13.47
N LEU A 212 -4.51 -12.60 13.91
CA LEU A 212 -4.70 -13.37 15.13
C LEU A 212 -4.78 -12.50 16.39
N ASN A 213 -3.91 -11.48 16.53
CA ASN A 213 -3.98 -10.60 17.70
C ASN A 213 -5.23 -9.71 17.68
N LEU A 214 -5.72 -9.32 16.49
CA LEU A 214 -6.99 -8.61 16.39
C LEU A 214 -8.17 -9.51 16.76
N ILE A 215 -8.16 -10.79 16.37
CA ILE A 215 -9.17 -11.75 16.78
C ILE A 215 -9.16 -11.95 18.29
N LYS A 216 -7.97 -12.20 18.90
CA LYS A 216 -7.83 -12.32 20.35
C LYS A 216 -8.30 -11.07 21.09
N ALA A 217 -7.99 -9.88 20.56
CA ALA A 217 -8.49 -8.63 21.11
C ALA A 217 -10.03 -8.53 21.05
N TYR A 218 -10.64 -8.97 19.95
CA TYR A 218 -12.09 -9.02 19.82
C TYR A 218 -12.72 -10.00 20.80
N GLU A 219 -12.11 -11.16 21.03
CA GLU A 219 -12.56 -12.17 22.00
C GLU A 219 -12.51 -11.66 23.46
N MET A 220 -11.64 -10.67 23.74
CA MET A 220 -11.50 -10.01 25.04
C MET A 220 -12.45 -8.81 25.24
N LEU A 221 -13.19 -8.38 24.22
CA LEU A 221 -14.12 -7.25 24.34
C LEU A 221 -15.29 -7.61 25.27
N PRO A 222 -15.89 -6.62 25.96
CA PRO A 222 -17.10 -6.85 26.76
C PRO A 222 -18.24 -7.48 25.94
N GLU A 223 -19.00 -8.38 26.55
CA GLU A 223 -20.11 -9.10 25.90
C GLU A 223 -21.10 -8.16 25.18
N LYS A 224 -21.38 -6.99 25.74
CA LYS A 224 -22.24 -5.98 25.13
C LYS A 224 -21.71 -5.53 23.75
N ILE A 225 -20.39 -5.33 23.62
CA ILE A 225 -19.76 -4.95 22.37
C ILE A 225 -19.79 -6.13 21.38
N GLN A 226 -19.47 -7.33 21.83
CA GLN A 226 -19.51 -8.54 21.00
C GLN A 226 -20.92 -8.86 20.50
N ALA A 227 -21.95 -8.55 21.30
CA ALA A 227 -23.34 -8.70 20.88
C ALA A 227 -23.75 -7.70 19.80
N GLU A 228 -23.22 -6.47 19.84
CA GLU A 228 -23.56 -5.37 18.93
C GLU A 228 -22.71 -5.33 17.66
N TYR A 229 -21.43 -5.72 17.72
CA TYR A 229 -20.47 -5.57 16.63
C TYR A 229 -19.92 -6.92 16.16
N ASN A 230 -19.89 -7.12 14.85
CA ASN A 230 -19.09 -8.19 14.22
C ASN A 230 -17.66 -7.72 13.96
N LEU A 231 -16.71 -8.66 13.86
CA LEU A 231 -15.39 -8.42 13.31
C LEU A 231 -15.37 -8.89 11.85
N VAL A 232 -15.09 -7.98 10.91
CA VAL A 232 -15.18 -8.24 9.47
C VAL A 232 -13.81 -8.09 8.81
N PHE A 233 -13.36 -9.15 8.15
CA PHE A 233 -12.14 -9.19 7.36
C PHE A 233 -12.47 -9.18 5.87
N ALA A 234 -11.91 -8.22 5.13
CA ALA A 234 -12.04 -8.13 3.69
C ALA A 234 -10.66 -8.28 3.02
N GLY A 235 -10.53 -9.28 2.17
CA GLY A 235 -9.31 -9.59 1.42
C GLY A 235 -9.16 -11.07 1.13
N SER A 236 -8.46 -11.39 0.05
CA SER A 236 -8.18 -12.77 -0.33
C SER A 236 -7.26 -13.46 0.66
N SER A 237 -7.42 -14.77 0.82
CA SER A 237 -6.48 -15.61 1.57
C SER A 237 -5.12 -15.65 0.87
N TRP A 238 -4.06 -15.53 1.65
CA TRP A 238 -2.66 -15.55 1.21
C TRP A 238 -1.83 -16.41 2.16
N ASN A 239 -0.51 -16.37 2.05
CA ASN A 239 0.42 -17.19 2.85
C ASN A 239 0.07 -17.20 4.35
N GLY A 240 -0.19 -18.37 4.91
CA GLY A 240 -0.57 -18.56 6.31
C GLY A 240 -1.99 -18.11 6.66
N GLY A 241 -2.82 -17.79 5.66
CA GLY A 241 -4.20 -17.40 5.86
C GLY A 241 -5.08 -18.53 6.41
N GLU A 242 -4.71 -19.79 6.14
CA GLU A 242 -5.31 -20.99 6.73
C GLU A 242 -5.18 -21.01 8.25
N ILE A 243 -4.02 -20.63 8.81
CA ILE A 243 -3.80 -20.54 10.27
C ILE A 243 -4.83 -19.63 10.93
N VAL A 244 -5.12 -18.49 10.28
CA VAL A 244 -6.10 -17.53 10.80
C VAL A 244 -7.52 -18.09 10.74
N LYS A 245 -7.87 -18.76 9.65
CA LYS A 245 -9.21 -19.37 9.48
C LYS A 245 -9.43 -20.52 10.45
N ASP A 246 -8.43 -21.38 10.61
CA ASP A 246 -8.48 -22.52 11.54
C ASP A 246 -8.64 -22.05 12.99
N TYR A 247 -7.95 -20.95 13.36
CA TYR A 247 -8.14 -20.34 14.68
C TYR A 247 -9.61 -19.92 14.88
N VAL A 248 -10.20 -19.23 13.90
CA VAL A 248 -11.61 -18.77 13.98
C VAL A 248 -12.59 -19.94 14.02
N MET A 249 -12.35 -21.01 13.26
CA MET A 249 -13.22 -22.20 13.27
C MET A 249 -13.32 -22.84 14.66
N ASN A 250 -12.27 -22.76 15.46
CA ASN A 250 -12.21 -23.29 16.83
C ASN A 250 -12.63 -22.26 17.89
N SER A 251 -12.90 -21.00 17.52
CA SER A 251 -13.31 -19.94 18.42
C SER A 251 -14.80 -20.02 18.75
N THR A 252 -15.17 -19.72 19.98
CA THR A 252 -16.58 -19.53 20.41
C THR A 252 -17.25 -18.37 19.68
N PHE A 253 -16.45 -17.41 19.17
CA PHE A 253 -16.91 -16.22 18.44
C PHE A 253 -16.94 -16.40 16.92
N ARG A 254 -16.81 -17.63 16.40
CA ARG A 254 -16.81 -17.93 14.95
C ARG A 254 -18.00 -17.32 14.19
N ASN A 255 -19.16 -17.22 14.86
CA ASN A 255 -20.36 -16.64 14.26
C ASN A 255 -20.34 -15.11 14.16
N ASN A 256 -19.48 -14.43 14.92
CA ASN A 256 -19.32 -12.98 14.93
C ASN A 256 -18.14 -12.51 14.05
N ILE A 257 -17.22 -13.43 13.67
CA ILE A 257 -16.05 -13.13 12.85
C ILE A 257 -16.33 -13.54 11.40
N LYS A 258 -16.28 -12.56 10.48
CA LYS A 258 -16.69 -12.76 9.08
C LYS A 258 -15.51 -12.55 8.13
N PHE A 259 -15.31 -13.50 7.22
CA PHE A 259 -14.37 -13.37 6.10
C PHE A 259 -15.15 -13.12 4.82
N LEU A 260 -14.96 -11.96 4.18
CA LEU A 260 -15.64 -11.61 2.92
C LEU A 260 -14.91 -12.15 1.69
N GLY A 261 -13.64 -12.54 1.85
CA GLY A 261 -12.80 -12.82 0.69
C GLY A 261 -12.43 -11.55 -0.07
N PHE A 262 -12.17 -11.69 -1.35
CA PHE A 262 -11.93 -10.53 -2.22
C PHE A 262 -13.20 -9.68 -2.34
N VAL A 263 -13.04 -8.39 -2.14
CA VAL A 263 -14.11 -7.39 -2.31
C VAL A 263 -13.77 -6.54 -3.53
N ASP A 264 -14.72 -6.42 -4.44
CA ASP A 264 -14.56 -5.61 -5.63
C ASP A 264 -14.30 -4.14 -5.30
N ASP A 265 -13.50 -3.52 -6.14
CA ASP A 265 -13.06 -2.14 -5.97
C ASP A 265 -14.22 -1.13 -5.94
N SER A 266 -15.34 -1.46 -6.59
CA SER A 266 -16.58 -0.67 -6.58
C SER A 266 -17.39 -0.81 -5.29
N ALA A 267 -17.28 -1.94 -4.58
CA ALA A 267 -18.00 -2.21 -3.32
C ALA A 267 -17.22 -1.73 -2.08
N LEU A 268 -15.89 -1.59 -2.22
CA LEU A 268 -15.00 -1.24 -1.12
C LEU A 268 -15.36 0.07 -0.40
N PRO A 269 -15.72 1.19 -1.10
CA PRO A 269 -16.15 2.40 -0.42
C PRO A 269 -17.40 2.24 0.44
N GLY A 270 -18.38 1.43 -0.01
CA GLY A 270 -19.56 1.10 0.79
C GLY A 270 -19.22 0.29 2.03
N LEU A 271 -18.26 -0.65 1.91
CA LEU A 271 -17.79 -1.44 3.04
C LEU A 271 -17.12 -0.56 4.11
N TYR A 272 -16.29 0.40 3.73
CA TYR A 272 -15.73 1.35 4.69
C TYR A 272 -16.83 2.21 5.33
N ARG A 273 -17.66 2.90 4.57
CA ARG A 273 -18.67 3.84 5.10
C ARG A 273 -19.65 3.24 6.10
N ASN A 274 -19.95 1.95 6.00
CA ASN A 274 -20.84 1.27 6.92
C ASN A 274 -20.11 0.65 8.13
N ALA A 275 -18.78 0.75 8.20
CA ALA A 275 -18.00 0.31 9.35
C ALA A 275 -18.13 1.30 10.50
N SER A 276 -18.23 0.80 11.73
CA SER A 276 -18.25 1.63 12.94
C SER A 276 -16.85 2.00 13.39
N LEU A 277 -15.85 1.18 13.05
CA LEU A 277 -14.45 1.36 13.36
C LEU A 277 -13.60 0.61 12.33
N TYR A 278 -12.49 1.20 11.93
CA TYR A 278 -11.46 0.53 11.16
C TYR A 278 -10.28 0.18 12.08
N ALA A 279 -9.92 -1.09 12.17
CA ALA A 279 -8.80 -1.58 12.96
C ALA A 279 -7.69 -2.09 12.06
N PHE A 280 -6.45 -1.55 12.20
CA PHE A 280 -5.31 -1.90 11.35
C PHE A 280 -4.12 -2.41 12.16
N PRO A 281 -4.08 -3.71 12.51
CA PRO A 281 -3.13 -4.30 13.46
C PRO A 281 -1.80 -4.76 12.84
N SER A 282 -1.51 -4.46 11.58
CA SER A 282 -0.31 -4.93 10.88
C SER A 282 0.97 -4.65 11.68
N PHE A 283 1.88 -5.60 11.72
CA PHE A 283 3.19 -5.42 12.35
C PHE A 283 4.08 -4.45 11.59
N TYR A 284 3.96 -4.43 10.26
CA TYR A 284 4.74 -3.55 9.40
C TYR A 284 4.00 -3.22 8.10
N GLU A 285 3.97 -1.94 7.75
CA GLU A 285 3.49 -1.41 6.47
C GLU A 285 4.48 -0.41 5.88
N GLY A 286 4.56 -0.38 4.55
CA GLY A 286 5.36 0.64 3.86
C GLY A 286 4.71 2.03 3.91
N PHE A 287 3.36 2.08 3.92
CA PHE A 287 2.61 3.33 3.99
C PHE A 287 1.31 3.21 4.80
N GLY A 288 0.32 2.46 4.32
CA GLY A 288 -0.97 2.32 5.01
C GLY A 288 -2.11 3.08 4.31
N ILE A 289 -2.21 2.96 2.98
CA ILE A 289 -3.33 3.56 2.20
C ILE A 289 -4.71 3.27 2.82
N PRO A 290 -5.02 2.06 3.35
CA PRO A 290 -6.30 1.76 3.99
C PRO A 290 -6.70 2.69 5.14
N ILE A 291 -5.74 3.28 5.87
CA ILE A 291 -6.03 4.32 6.87
C ILE A 291 -6.69 5.54 6.22
N LEU A 292 -6.14 5.99 5.09
CA LEU A 292 -6.64 7.16 4.36
C LEU A 292 -8.01 6.88 3.71
N GLU A 293 -8.23 5.64 3.26
CA GLU A 293 -9.52 5.17 2.73
C GLU A 293 -10.60 5.21 3.82
N ALA A 294 -10.29 4.69 5.02
CA ALA A 294 -11.17 4.74 6.18
C ALA A 294 -11.48 6.19 6.59
N MET A 295 -10.46 7.04 6.72
CA MET A 295 -10.61 8.47 7.05
C MET A 295 -11.47 9.22 6.03
N SER A 296 -11.26 8.98 4.71
CA SER A 296 -12.07 9.58 3.66
C SER A 296 -13.50 9.07 3.62
N SER A 297 -13.73 7.88 4.16
CA SER A 297 -15.06 7.28 4.34
C SER A 297 -15.74 7.70 5.65
N GLU A 298 -15.14 8.64 6.40
CA GLU A 298 -15.65 9.14 7.70
C GLU A 298 -15.72 8.03 8.76
N VAL A 299 -14.75 7.13 8.78
CA VAL A 299 -14.66 6.02 9.75
C VAL A 299 -13.51 6.29 10.72
N PRO A 300 -13.72 6.21 12.05
CA PRO A 300 -12.65 6.32 13.03
C PRO A 300 -11.66 5.16 12.87
N VAL A 301 -10.37 5.42 13.14
CA VAL A 301 -9.29 4.46 12.88
C VAL A 301 -8.48 4.20 14.14
N VAL A 302 -8.29 2.92 14.47
CA VAL A 302 -7.27 2.48 15.43
C VAL A 302 -6.23 1.64 14.68
N CYS A 303 -4.94 1.86 14.95
CA CYS A 303 -3.88 1.17 14.20
C CYS A 303 -2.66 0.89 15.06
N SER A 304 -1.77 0.03 14.56
CA SER A 304 -0.49 -0.26 15.22
C SER A 304 0.36 1.01 15.37
N ASN A 305 1.10 1.09 16.47
CA ASN A 305 2.07 2.16 16.74
C ASN A 305 3.43 1.94 16.04
N THR A 306 3.48 1.06 15.03
CA THR A 306 4.69 0.64 14.33
C THR A 306 4.74 1.10 12.89
N SER A 307 5.94 1.10 12.31
CA SER A 307 6.22 1.42 10.91
C SER A 307 5.66 2.80 10.47
N SER A 308 5.00 2.86 9.33
CA SER A 308 4.44 4.09 8.76
C SER A 308 3.05 4.46 9.30
N LEU A 309 2.39 3.59 10.07
CA LEU A 309 0.98 3.78 10.43
C LEU A 309 0.76 5.03 11.32
N PRO A 310 1.58 5.28 12.37
CA PRO A 310 1.45 6.50 13.16
C PRO A 310 1.69 7.78 12.36
N GLU A 311 2.67 7.77 11.44
CA GLU A 311 2.98 8.96 10.65
C GLU A 311 1.92 9.27 9.58
N VAL A 312 1.25 8.23 9.03
CA VAL A 312 0.14 8.41 8.09
C VAL A 312 -1.13 8.83 8.83
N GLY A 313 -1.40 8.18 9.97
CA GLY A 313 -2.58 8.48 10.79
C GLY A 313 -2.53 9.83 11.47
N GLY A 314 -1.35 10.26 11.92
CA GLY A 314 -1.18 11.49 12.68
C GLY A 314 -2.05 11.51 13.94
N GLU A 315 -2.59 12.68 14.28
CA GLU A 315 -3.50 12.86 15.41
C GLU A 315 -4.94 12.37 15.18
N ALA A 316 -5.23 11.85 14.00
CA ALA A 316 -6.56 11.38 13.64
C ALA A 316 -6.82 9.92 14.01
N VAL A 317 -5.82 9.22 14.57
CA VAL A 317 -5.91 7.80 14.95
C VAL A 317 -5.52 7.59 16.40
N TYR A 318 -6.06 6.54 17.01
CA TYR A 318 -5.50 5.97 18.23
C TYR A 318 -4.60 4.80 17.89
N THR A 319 -3.40 4.79 18.48
CA THR A 319 -2.43 3.72 18.22
C THR A 319 -2.36 2.74 19.38
N PHE A 320 -1.96 1.50 19.09
CA PHE A 320 -1.78 0.40 20.03
C PHE A 320 -0.50 -0.39 19.71
N ASP A 321 0.01 -1.13 20.68
CA ASP A 321 1.04 -2.14 20.47
C ASP A 321 0.45 -3.37 19.77
N PRO A 322 0.84 -3.69 18.51
CA PRO A 322 0.31 -4.84 17.77
C PRO A 322 0.68 -6.19 18.39
N ASN A 323 1.64 -6.23 19.31
CA ASN A 323 2.03 -7.45 20.04
C ASN A 323 1.13 -7.73 21.26
N ASN A 324 0.35 -6.74 21.70
CA ASN A 324 -0.49 -6.83 22.88
C ASN A 324 -1.99 -6.82 22.51
N PRO A 325 -2.66 -8.00 22.47
CA PRO A 325 -4.11 -8.06 22.22
C PRO A 325 -4.94 -7.25 23.22
N GLY A 326 -4.47 -7.11 24.47
CA GLY A 326 -5.13 -6.29 25.49
C GLY A 326 -5.14 -4.81 25.12
N ASP A 327 -4.00 -4.26 24.67
CA ASP A 327 -3.93 -2.87 24.21
C ASP A 327 -4.77 -2.62 22.95
N ILE A 328 -4.79 -3.59 22.00
CA ILE A 328 -5.69 -3.53 20.84
C ILE A 328 -7.15 -3.46 21.30
N LYS A 329 -7.55 -4.35 22.21
CA LYS A 329 -8.89 -4.40 22.82
C LYS A 329 -9.24 -3.08 23.50
N ASP A 330 -8.35 -2.53 24.32
CA ASP A 330 -8.59 -1.29 25.07
C ASP A 330 -8.82 -0.10 24.13
N LYS A 331 -8.07 0.03 23.04
CA LYS A 331 -8.27 1.12 22.06
C LYS A 331 -9.58 0.95 21.28
N ILE A 332 -9.93 -0.28 20.87
CA ILE A 332 -11.22 -0.58 20.22
C ILE A 332 -12.38 -0.22 21.16
N GLU A 333 -12.36 -0.72 22.39
CA GLU A 333 -13.38 -0.48 23.39
C GLU A 333 -13.54 1.02 23.69
N TYR A 334 -12.40 1.72 23.90
CA TYR A 334 -12.39 3.15 24.19
C TYR A 334 -13.08 3.96 23.09
N VAL A 335 -12.72 3.71 21.84
CA VAL A 335 -13.31 4.45 20.70
C VAL A 335 -14.78 4.10 20.51
N LEU A 336 -15.18 2.81 20.65
CA LEU A 336 -16.58 2.40 20.46
C LEU A 336 -17.52 2.94 21.55
N LYS A 337 -17.02 3.17 22.77
CA LYS A 337 -17.82 3.67 23.90
C LYS A 337 -17.94 5.20 23.95
N ASN A 338 -17.15 5.95 23.17
CA ASN A 338 -17.05 7.42 23.26
C ASN A 338 -17.39 8.09 21.94
N ASP A 339 -18.64 8.54 21.82
CA ASP A 339 -19.13 9.20 20.59
C ASP A 339 -18.38 10.48 20.25
N ASP A 340 -18.08 11.32 21.25
CA ASP A 340 -17.30 12.57 21.07
C ASP A 340 -15.90 12.30 20.52
N ILE A 341 -15.26 11.24 21.02
CA ILE A 341 -13.97 10.79 20.51
C ILE A 341 -14.09 10.37 19.05
N ARG A 342 -15.11 9.57 18.70
CA ARG A 342 -15.33 9.14 17.32
C ARG A 342 -15.55 10.33 16.38
N LEU A 343 -16.37 11.28 16.77
CA LEU A 343 -16.64 12.48 15.98
C LEU A 343 -15.36 13.31 15.76
N ASN A 344 -14.57 13.53 16.81
CA ASN A 344 -13.28 14.22 16.73
C ASN A 344 -12.31 13.50 15.78
N MET A 345 -12.19 12.16 15.89
CA MET A 345 -11.36 11.36 15.00
C MET A 345 -11.79 11.48 13.54
N ILE A 346 -13.09 11.47 13.26
CA ILE A 346 -13.65 11.62 11.91
C ILE A 346 -13.27 13.00 11.35
N GLU A 347 -13.48 14.07 12.10
CA GLU A 347 -13.14 15.42 11.63
C GLU A 347 -11.63 15.57 11.38
N LYS A 348 -10.78 15.15 12.31
CA LYS A 348 -9.32 15.13 12.11
C LYS A 348 -8.92 14.26 10.90
N GLY A 349 -9.56 13.11 10.73
CA GLY A 349 -9.31 12.19 9.61
C GLY A 349 -9.62 12.81 8.25
N LYS A 350 -10.73 13.54 8.11
CA LYS A 350 -11.08 14.28 6.90
C LYS A 350 -10.00 15.30 6.50
N PHE A 351 -9.45 16.03 7.48
CA PHE A 351 -8.37 16.99 7.23
C PHE A 351 -7.08 16.26 6.87
N ARG A 352 -6.72 15.23 7.63
CA ARG A 352 -5.50 14.45 7.43
C ARG A 352 -5.45 13.81 6.04
N ALA A 353 -6.54 13.18 5.60
CA ALA A 353 -6.62 12.53 4.30
C ALA A 353 -6.36 13.50 3.11
N LYS A 354 -6.73 14.79 3.22
CA LYS A 354 -6.49 15.81 2.19
C LYS A 354 -5.00 16.13 1.97
N GLU A 355 -4.14 15.79 2.92
CA GLU A 355 -2.70 16.02 2.78
C GLU A 355 -2.05 15.10 1.76
N PHE A 356 -2.68 13.97 1.45
CA PHE A 356 -2.16 12.91 0.60
C PHE A 356 -2.86 12.91 -0.77
N SER A 357 -2.12 13.24 -1.83
CA SER A 357 -2.67 13.19 -3.19
C SER A 357 -1.59 12.82 -4.20
N TRP A 358 -1.99 12.14 -5.26
CA TRP A 358 -1.09 11.82 -6.36
C TRP A 358 -0.53 13.07 -7.04
N LYS A 359 -1.31 14.16 -7.07
CA LYS A 359 -0.84 15.45 -7.58
C LYS A 359 0.35 15.99 -6.79
N LYS A 360 0.28 15.99 -5.45
CA LYS A 360 1.40 16.42 -4.59
C LYS A 360 2.61 15.49 -4.75
N HIS A 361 2.34 14.18 -4.80
CA HIS A 361 3.36 13.16 -4.97
C HIS A 361 4.14 13.36 -6.28
N CYS A 362 3.44 13.48 -7.40
CA CYS A 362 4.05 13.67 -8.73
C CYS A 362 4.74 15.03 -8.87
N LYS A 363 4.16 16.08 -8.28
CA LYS A 363 4.81 17.40 -8.24
C LYS A 363 6.18 17.31 -7.58
N GLN A 364 6.32 16.63 -6.45
CA GLN A 364 7.61 16.47 -5.76
C GLN A 364 8.64 15.74 -6.61
N ILE A 365 8.23 14.75 -7.45
CA ILE A 365 9.15 14.07 -8.39
C ILE A 365 9.68 15.06 -9.43
N VAL A 366 8.82 15.91 -9.98
CA VAL A 366 9.19 16.91 -10.99
C VAL A 366 10.04 18.01 -10.36
N ASP A 367 9.65 18.56 -9.21
CA ASP A 367 10.40 19.58 -8.48
C ASP A 367 11.86 19.11 -8.18
N GLU A 368 12.05 17.80 -7.94
CA GLU A 368 13.38 17.25 -7.69
C GLU A 368 14.23 17.08 -8.98
N TYR A 369 13.58 16.98 -10.13
CA TYR A 369 14.30 17.05 -11.41
C TYR A 369 14.77 18.47 -11.72
N GLU A 370 13.98 19.46 -11.38
CA GLU A 370 14.26 20.88 -11.65
C GLU A 370 15.37 21.47 -10.77
N LYS A 371 15.71 20.82 -9.63
CA LYS A 371 16.88 21.15 -8.80
C LYS A 371 18.18 20.67 -9.43
#